data_2d7a1528708db226c2efa06be5b22a6f
#
_entry.id   2d7a1528708db226c2efa06be5b22a6f
#
_cell.length_a   1.000
_cell.length_b   1.000
_cell.length_c   1.000
_cell.angle_alpha   90.00
_cell.angle_beta   90.00
_cell.angle_gamma   90.00
#
_symmetry.space_group_name_H-M   'P 1'
#
loop_
_entity.id
_entity.type
_entity.pdbx_description
1 polymer ?
#
loop_
_entity_poly.entity_id
_entity_poly.type
_entity_poly.pdbx_seq_one_letter_code
_entity_poly.pdbx_strand_id
1 'polypeptide(L)'
;MIEADRIISSQAKMDEDVIDRAIRPKLLADYVGQPQVREQMDIFIKAAKLRQNALDHLLIFGPPGLGKTTLANIVANEMGVNIRTTSGPVLEKAGDLAAMLTNLEPHDVLFIDEIHRLSPAIEEVLYPAMEDYQLDIMIGEGPAARSIKLDLPPFTLIGATTRAGSLTSPLRDRFGIVQRLEFYSVEDLTSIVTRSASCLNLELEDKAAFEVARRSRGTPRIANRLLRRVRDFADVRNDGIISADIAKQALSMLDVDDAGFDYLDRKLLTAVIERFDGGPVGLDNLAAAIGEERDTIEDVLEPYLIQQGFLQRTPRGRIATSLTYRHFGLQKPSE
;
A
#
# COMPACT_ATOMS: atom_id res chain seq x y z
N MET A 1 -30.39 -3.80 0.50
CA MET A 1 -29.36 -3.53 -0.50
C MET A 1 -28.09 -4.19 0.01
N ILE A 2 -27.64 -5.24 -0.65
CA ILE A 2 -26.39 -5.92 -0.29
C ILE A 2 -25.30 -5.03 -0.86
N GLU A 3 -24.55 -4.34 0.01
CA GLU A 3 -23.29 -3.70 -0.40
C GLU A 3 -22.41 -4.82 -0.96
N ALA A 4 -22.19 -4.79 -2.26
CA ALA A 4 -21.23 -5.68 -2.89
C ALA A 4 -19.85 -5.45 -2.22
N ASP A 5 -19.37 -6.46 -1.51
CA ASP A 5 -18.06 -6.45 -0.84
C ASP A 5 -17.02 -6.11 -1.91
N ARG A 6 -16.55 -4.88 -1.91
CA ARG A 6 -15.61 -4.38 -2.92
C ARG A 6 -14.32 -5.16 -2.81
N ILE A 7 -13.97 -5.91 -3.83
CA ILE A 7 -12.70 -6.67 -3.88
C ILE A 7 -11.50 -5.74 -3.65
N ILE A 8 -11.64 -4.46 -3.96
CA ILE A 8 -10.60 -3.43 -3.82
C ILE A 8 -10.81 -2.53 -2.59
N SER A 9 -11.85 -2.72 -1.77
CA SER A 9 -12.08 -1.85 -0.62
C SER A 9 -10.88 -1.85 0.34
N SER A 10 -10.54 -0.68 0.88
CA SER A 10 -9.45 -0.51 1.85
C SER A 10 -9.79 -1.07 3.24
N GLN A 11 -11.06 -1.38 3.51
CA GLN A 11 -11.51 -1.95 4.78
C GLN A 11 -11.46 -3.47 4.72
N ALA A 12 -10.44 -4.06 5.33
CA ALA A 12 -10.37 -5.50 5.59
C ALA A 12 -11.24 -5.84 6.81
N LYS A 13 -11.96 -6.99 6.76
CA LYS A 13 -12.66 -7.52 7.94
C LYS A 13 -11.62 -8.03 8.95
N MET A 14 -11.91 -7.96 10.26
CA MET A 14 -10.99 -8.37 11.34
C MET A 14 -10.35 -9.76 11.12
N ASP A 15 -11.12 -10.73 10.63
CA ASP A 15 -10.61 -12.09 10.37
C ASP A 15 -9.64 -12.13 9.17
N GLU A 16 -9.83 -11.29 8.17
CA GLU A 16 -8.94 -11.18 7.02
C GLU A 16 -7.59 -10.58 7.42
N ASP A 17 -7.56 -9.63 8.36
CA ASP A 17 -6.33 -9.04 8.88
C ASP A 17 -5.45 -10.04 9.63
N VAL A 18 -6.05 -10.98 10.37
CA VAL A 18 -5.32 -12.03 11.08
C VAL A 18 -4.63 -12.97 10.09
N ILE A 19 -5.35 -13.40 9.07
CA ILE A 19 -4.80 -14.27 8.01
C ILE A 19 -3.72 -13.53 7.22
N ASP A 20 -3.97 -12.27 6.85
CA ASP A 20 -2.98 -11.44 6.14
C ASP A 20 -1.68 -11.27 6.94
N ARG A 21 -1.78 -11.11 8.26
CA ARG A 21 -0.58 -11.04 9.13
C ARG A 21 0.20 -12.36 9.16
N ALA A 22 -0.50 -13.49 9.13
CA ALA A 22 0.12 -14.81 9.16
C ALA A 22 0.94 -15.12 7.90
N ILE A 23 0.48 -14.67 6.73
CA ILE A 23 1.15 -14.91 5.44
C ILE A 23 2.22 -13.86 5.10
N ARG A 24 2.30 -12.73 5.83
CA ARG A 24 3.31 -11.69 5.57
C ARG A 24 4.72 -12.22 5.79
N PRO A 25 5.68 -11.90 4.91
CA PRO A 25 7.08 -12.20 5.14
C PRO A 25 7.58 -11.47 6.39
N LYS A 26 8.39 -12.16 7.20
CA LYS A 26 8.96 -11.60 8.43
C LYS A 26 10.41 -11.16 8.24
N LEU A 27 11.12 -11.75 7.28
CA LEU A 27 12.51 -11.47 6.99
C LEU A 27 12.68 -10.94 5.56
N LEU A 28 13.75 -10.23 5.32
CA LEU A 28 14.09 -9.68 4.00
C LEU A 28 14.35 -10.79 2.97
N ALA A 29 14.82 -11.96 3.42
CA ALA A 29 15.02 -13.14 2.58
C ALA A 29 13.70 -13.68 2.00
N ASP A 30 12.60 -13.54 2.73
CA ASP A 30 11.26 -13.98 2.32
C ASP A 30 10.49 -12.92 1.51
N TYR A 31 11.05 -11.72 1.41
CA TYR A 31 10.42 -10.59 0.73
C TYR A 31 10.66 -10.69 -0.78
N VAL A 32 9.64 -11.17 -1.51
CA VAL A 32 9.69 -11.36 -2.97
C VAL A 32 9.48 -10.04 -3.70
N GLY A 33 10.14 -9.89 -4.86
CA GLY A 33 10.05 -8.69 -5.70
C GLY A 33 10.89 -7.51 -5.17
N GLN A 34 10.69 -6.32 -5.73
CA GLN A 34 11.36 -5.08 -5.33
C GLN A 34 12.90 -5.22 -5.21
N PRO A 35 13.62 -5.74 -6.23
CA PRO A 35 15.02 -6.15 -6.08
C PRO A 35 15.95 -5.03 -5.60
N GLN A 36 15.76 -3.81 -6.11
CA GLN A 36 16.59 -2.66 -5.70
C GLN A 36 16.34 -2.27 -4.24
N VAL A 37 15.07 -2.26 -3.81
CA VAL A 37 14.68 -1.96 -2.42
C VAL A 37 15.29 -3.01 -1.48
N ARG A 38 15.21 -4.29 -1.84
CA ARG A 38 15.77 -5.39 -1.06
C ARG A 38 17.28 -5.26 -0.88
N GLU A 39 18.00 -5.03 -1.98
CA GLU A 39 19.46 -4.88 -1.96
C GLU A 39 19.88 -3.70 -1.09
N GLN A 40 19.26 -2.54 -1.28
CA GLN A 40 19.58 -1.34 -0.50
C GLN A 40 19.26 -1.54 0.99
N MET A 41 18.08 -2.08 1.31
CA MET A 41 17.69 -2.32 2.70
C MET A 41 18.58 -3.36 3.39
N ASP A 42 19.02 -4.40 2.70
CA ASP A 42 19.99 -5.38 3.23
C ASP A 42 21.30 -4.70 3.64
N ILE A 43 21.83 -3.82 2.79
CA ILE A 43 23.05 -3.04 3.08
C ILE A 43 22.84 -2.11 4.27
N PHE A 44 21.74 -1.33 4.29
CA PHE A 44 21.52 -0.34 5.34
C PHE A 44 21.29 -0.99 6.72
N ILE A 45 20.49 -2.07 6.76
CA ILE A 45 20.23 -2.83 7.97
C ILE A 45 21.53 -3.44 8.51
N LYS A 46 22.32 -4.10 7.67
CA LYS A 46 23.60 -4.68 8.06
C LYS A 46 24.56 -3.61 8.59
N ALA A 47 24.64 -2.47 7.93
CA ALA A 47 25.51 -1.37 8.33
C ALA A 47 25.07 -0.76 9.69
N ALA A 48 23.77 -0.60 9.92
CA ALA A 48 23.25 -0.12 11.20
C ALA A 48 23.57 -1.12 12.34
N LYS A 49 23.36 -2.42 12.10
CA LYS A 49 23.70 -3.49 13.05
C LYS A 49 25.18 -3.54 13.39
N LEU A 50 26.06 -3.41 12.39
CA LEU A 50 27.51 -3.39 12.61
C LEU A 50 27.97 -2.20 13.46
N ARG A 51 27.30 -1.06 13.32
CA ARG A 51 27.58 0.16 14.11
C ARG A 51 26.85 0.18 15.45
N GLN A 52 25.95 -0.76 15.69
CA GLN A 52 25.06 -0.80 16.88
C GLN A 52 24.23 0.49 17.03
N ASN A 53 23.79 1.05 15.93
CA ASN A 53 22.98 2.27 15.87
C ASN A 53 21.55 1.95 15.42
N ALA A 54 20.62 2.87 15.70
CA ALA A 54 19.33 2.89 15.03
C ALA A 54 19.55 3.01 13.52
N LEU A 55 18.64 2.46 12.72
CA LEU A 55 18.61 2.69 11.28
C LEU A 55 18.21 4.15 11.03
N ASP A 56 18.75 4.77 9.98
CA ASP A 56 18.31 6.09 9.54
C ASP A 56 16.80 6.10 9.26
N HIS A 57 16.15 7.25 9.48
CA HIS A 57 14.71 7.40 9.22
C HIS A 57 14.37 7.05 7.77
N LEU A 58 13.31 6.25 7.60
CA LEU A 58 12.94 5.63 6.33
C LEU A 58 11.57 6.12 5.86
N LEU A 59 11.50 6.66 4.64
CA LEU A 59 10.25 6.96 3.95
C LEU A 59 9.96 5.88 2.90
N ILE A 60 8.80 5.23 3.01
CA ILE A 60 8.33 4.24 2.04
C ILE A 60 7.10 4.80 1.33
N PHE A 61 7.15 4.91 0.01
CA PHE A 61 6.02 5.42 -0.75
C PHE A 61 5.68 4.57 -1.98
N GLY A 62 4.47 4.69 -2.44
CA GLY A 62 3.95 3.96 -3.60
C GLY A 62 2.46 3.65 -3.46
N PRO A 63 1.82 3.14 -4.52
CA PRO A 63 0.41 2.74 -4.53
C PRO A 63 0.00 1.88 -3.34
N PRO A 64 -1.30 1.83 -2.99
CA PRO A 64 -1.78 0.99 -1.90
C PRO A 64 -1.58 -0.51 -2.22
N GLY A 65 -1.40 -1.34 -1.18
CA GLY A 65 -1.33 -2.79 -1.33
C GLY A 65 0.02 -3.37 -1.75
N LEU A 66 1.07 -2.55 -1.92
CA LEU A 66 2.42 -2.97 -2.34
C LEU A 66 3.32 -3.48 -1.21
N GLY A 67 2.87 -3.45 0.05
CA GLY A 67 3.63 -3.99 1.17
C GLY A 67 4.45 -2.98 1.97
N LYS A 68 4.10 -1.68 2.00
CA LYS A 68 4.78 -0.65 2.81
C LYS A 68 4.86 -1.04 4.29
N THR A 69 3.74 -1.41 4.89
CA THR A 69 3.65 -1.89 6.28
C THR A 69 4.43 -3.20 6.48
N THR A 70 4.46 -4.08 5.48
CA THR A 70 5.22 -5.32 5.51
C THR A 70 6.72 -5.04 5.58
N LEU A 71 7.22 -4.12 4.74
CA LEU A 71 8.63 -3.73 4.75
C LEU A 71 9.03 -3.10 6.09
N ALA A 72 8.17 -2.26 6.69
CA ALA A 72 8.43 -1.69 8.02
C ALA A 72 8.57 -2.78 9.10
N ASN A 73 7.71 -3.79 9.09
CA ASN A 73 7.81 -4.92 10.00
C ASN A 73 9.07 -5.75 9.77
N ILE A 74 9.45 -5.97 8.51
CA ILE A 74 10.71 -6.67 8.16
C ILE A 74 11.91 -5.91 8.73
N VAL A 75 11.95 -4.58 8.56
CA VAL A 75 13.04 -3.75 9.10
C VAL A 75 13.16 -3.94 10.62
N ALA A 76 12.07 -3.85 11.36
CA ALA A 76 12.09 -4.04 12.82
C ALA A 76 12.56 -5.47 13.19
N ASN A 77 12.05 -6.48 12.52
CA ASN A 77 12.46 -7.88 12.75
C ASN A 77 13.94 -8.10 12.44
N GLU A 78 14.43 -7.59 11.30
CA GLU A 78 15.83 -7.70 10.93
C GLU A 78 16.75 -6.94 11.89
N MET A 79 16.33 -5.77 12.37
CA MET A 79 17.06 -5.01 13.39
C MET A 79 17.00 -5.67 14.78
N GLY A 80 16.01 -6.56 15.04
CA GLY A 80 15.81 -7.22 16.32
C GLY A 80 15.22 -6.30 17.38
N VAL A 81 14.37 -5.34 16.98
CA VAL A 81 13.77 -4.30 17.84
C VAL A 81 12.25 -4.34 17.76
N ASN A 82 11.59 -3.65 18.70
CA ASN A 82 10.14 -3.52 18.67
C ASN A 82 9.68 -2.52 17.61
N ILE A 83 8.45 -2.71 17.14
CA ILE A 83 7.77 -1.77 16.27
C ILE A 83 6.48 -1.27 16.92
N ARG A 84 6.35 0.05 17.02
CA ARG A 84 5.10 0.72 17.39
C ARG A 84 4.45 1.28 16.14
N THR A 85 3.18 0.97 15.96
CA THR A 85 2.46 1.32 14.72
C THR A 85 1.34 2.30 15.02
N THR A 86 1.25 3.35 14.22
CA THR A 86 0.16 4.31 14.20
C THR A 86 -0.11 4.78 12.76
N SER A 87 -1.04 5.70 12.60
CA SER A 87 -1.30 6.34 11.30
C SER A 87 -1.52 7.84 11.46
N GLY A 88 -1.27 8.60 10.39
CA GLY A 88 -1.48 10.05 10.39
C GLY A 88 -2.86 10.47 10.90
N PRO A 89 -3.97 9.87 10.42
CA PRO A 89 -5.33 10.21 10.89
C PRO A 89 -5.60 9.92 12.36
N VAL A 90 -4.89 9.00 12.99
CA VAL A 90 -5.07 8.63 14.42
C VAL A 90 -4.36 9.61 15.34
N LEU A 91 -3.29 10.23 14.86
CA LEU A 91 -2.57 11.25 15.60
C LEU A 91 -3.31 12.59 15.48
N GLU A 92 -4.15 12.91 16.45
CA GLU A 92 -4.92 14.15 16.44
C GLU A 92 -4.20 15.30 17.14
N LYS A 93 -3.39 15.00 18.16
CA LYS A 93 -2.71 15.98 19.00
C LYS A 93 -1.23 15.68 19.12
N ALA A 94 -0.43 16.72 19.30
CA ALA A 94 1.01 16.61 19.60
C ALA A 94 1.31 15.72 20.81
N GLY A 95 0.42 15.72 21.82
CA GLY A 95 0.53 14.86 23.00
C GLY A 95 0.41 13.36 22.71
N ASP A 96 -0.35 12.98 21.69
CA ASP A 96 -0.48 11.57 21.30
C ASP A 96 0.84 11.04 20.75
N LEU A 97 1.49 11.83 19.90
CA LEU A 97 2.81 11.51 19.37
C LEU A 97 3.88 11.53 20.47
N ALA A 98 3.85 12.53 21.35
CA ALA A 98 4.78 12.63 22.47
C ALA A 98 4.70 11.39 23.39
N ALA A 99 3.49 10.94 23.70
CA ALA A 99 3.29 9.71 24.47
C ALA A 99 3.84 8.46 23.79
N MET A 100 3.77 8.38 22.46
CA MET A 100 4.36 7.26 21.73
C MET A 100 5.89 7.32 21.72
N LEU A 101 6.47 8.49 21.49
CA LEU A 101 7.92 8.69 21.42
C LEU A 101 8.60 8.43 22.77
N THR A 102 8.00 8.88 23.89
CA THR A 102 8.55 8.67 25.24
C THR A 102 8.49 7.21 25.72
N ASN A 103 7.69 6.38 25.08
CA ASN A 103 7.58 4.95 25.38
C ASN A 103 8.43 4.06 24.45
N LEU A 104 9.28 4.62 23.60
CA LEU A 104 10.21 3.87 22.76
C LEU A 104 11.42 3.43 23.59
N GLU A 105 11.90 2.21 23.30
CA GLU A 105 13.19 1.73 23.76
C GLU A 105 14.29 2.09 22.76
N PRO A 106 15.58 2.03 23.14
CA PRO A 106 16.67 2.32 22.19
C PRO A 106 16.59 1.48 20.93
N HIS A 107 16.67 2.13 19.76
CA HIS A 107 16.64 1.58 18.42
C HIS A 107 15.25 1.06 17.97
N ASP A 108 14.20 1.20 18.77
CA ASP A 108 12.84 0.84 18.38
C ASP A 108 12.41 1.55 17.09
N VAL A 109 11.45 0.95 16.40
CA VAL A 109 10.82 1.50 15.20
C VAL A 109 9.49 2.13 15.56
N LEU A 110 9.29 3.40 15.18
CA LEU A 110 7.99 4.05 15.13
C LEU A 110 7.52 4.04 13.65
N PHE A 111 6.43 3.34 13.38
CA PHE A 111 5.83 3.29 12.04
C PHE A 111 4.58 4.16 11.99
N ILE A 112 4.55 5.13 11.07
CA ILE A 112 3.40 6.01 10.82
C ILE A 112 2.89 5.75 9.39
N ASP A 113 1.73 5.09 9.28
CA ASP A 113 1.06 4.94 7.98
C ASP A 113 0.33 6.24 7.61
N GLU A 114 0.14 6.49 6.30
CA GLU A 114 -0.48 7.71 5.78
C GLU A 114 0.13 8.99 6.38
N ILE A 115 1.46 9.04 6.51
CA ILE A 115 2.20 10.12 7.19
C ILE A 115 1.92 11.51 6.57
N HIS A 116 1.51 11.57 5.29
CA HIS A 116 1.11 12.81 4.62
C HIS A 116 -0.17 13.45 5.19
N ARG A 117 -0.88 12.75 6.08
CA ARG A 117 -2.10 13.23 6.74
C ARG A 117 -1.84 13.79 8.15
N LEU A 118 -0.59 13.90 8.55
CA LEU A 118 -0.23 14.59 9.79
C LEU A 118 -0.60 16.06 9.73
N SER A 119 -1.06 16.61 10.86
CA SER A 119 -1.25 18.05 10.97
C SER A 119 0.10 18.77 11.11
N PRO A 120 0.21 20.04 10.72
CA PRO A 120 1.44 20.80 10.87
C PRO A 120 1.95 20.85 12.33
N ALA A 121 1.05 20.91 13.31
CA ALA A 121 1.41 20.90 14.73
C ALA A 121 2.09 19.59 15.19
N ILE A 122 1.74 18.47 14.56
CA ILE A 122 2.36 17.17 14.82
C ILE A 122 3.70 17.07 14.09
N GLU A 123 3.78 17.56 12.86
CA GLU A 123 5.05 17.62 12.14
C GLU A 123 6.12 18.44 12.89
N GLU A 124 5.75 19.57 13.47
CA GLU A 124 6.65 20.41 14.27
C GLU A 124 7.24 19.67 15.48
N VAL A 125 6.50 18.74 16.07
CA VAL A 125 6.99 17.88 17.16
C VAL A 125 7.93 16.79 16.63
N LEU A 126 7.69 16.30 15.41
CA LEU A 126 8.55 15.28 14.79
C LEU A 126 9.93 15.83 14.43
N TYR A 127 10.06 17.08 14.02
CA TYR A 127 11.32 17.61 13.53
C TYR A 127 12.47 17.47 14.54
N PRO A 128 12.39 18.00 15.78
CA PRO A 128 13.45 17.84 16.76
C PRO A 128 13.60 16.37 17.21
N ALA A 129 12.52 15.61 17.23
CA ALA A 129 12.59 14.19 17.56
C ALA A 129 13.39 13.37 16.53
N MET A 130 13.31 13.72 15.23
CA MET A 130 14.06 13.06 14.16
C MET A 130 15.52 13.53 14.08
N GLU A 131 15.77 14.83 14.31
CA GLU A 131 17.11 15.41 14.14
C GLU A 131 18.00 15.19 15.36
N ASP A 132 17.47 15.50 16.55
CA ASP A 132 18.25 15.59 17.78
C ASP A 132 17.85 14.56 18.84
N TYR A 133 16.86 13.68 18.53
CA TYR A 133 16.24 12.80 19.53
C TYR A 133 15.75 13.56 20.75
N GLN A 134 15.12 14.70 20.53
CA GLN A 134 14.59 15.58 21.58
C GLN A 134 13.13 15.90 21.32
N LEU A 135 12.38 16.03 22.39
CA LEU A 135 10.98 16.40 22.38
C LEU A 135 10.78 17.69 23.16
N ASP A 136 10.23 18.71 22.52
CA ASP A 136 9.86 19.95 23.19
C ASP A 136 8.43 19.86 23.72
N ILE A 137 8.26 19.86 25.04
CA ILE A 137 6.96 19.79 25.72
C ILE A 137 6.66 21.12 26.35
N MET A 138 5.51 21.70 26.02
CA MET A 138 4.98 22.88 26.70
C MET A 138 4.26 22.46 27.99
N ILE A 139 4.71 22.92 29.16
CA ILE A 139 4.07 22.68 30.46
C ILE A 139 3.47 23.99 30.96
N GLY A 140 2.18 23.96 31.36
CA GLY A 140 1.41 25.10 31.81
C GLY A 140 0.63 25.78 30.68
N GLU A 141 -0.17 26.77 31.07
CA GLU A 141 -1.01 27.56 30.16
C GLU A 141 -0.70 29.03 30.24
N GLY A 142 -0.93 29.76 29.14
CA GLY A 142 -0.76 31.22 29.09
C GLY A 142 0.68 31.70 29.22
N PRO A 143 0.90 32.91 29.75
CA PRO A 143 2.24 33.54 29.86
C PRO A 143 3.22 32.82 30.81
N ALA A 144 2.74 31.89 31.62
CA ALA A 144 3.54 31.06 32.52
C ALA A 144 3.96 29.72 31.91
N ALA A 145 3.56 29.42 30.69
CA ALA A 145 3.95 28.20 30.02
C ALA A 145 5.47 28.14 29.83
N ARG A 146 6.06 26.97 30.10
CA ARG A 146 7.49 26.72 29.94
C ARG A 146 7.71 25.56 29.01
N SER A 147 8.67 25.70 28.10
CA SER A 147 9.15 24.58 27.29
C SER A 147 10.16 23.76 28.07
N ILE A 148 9.96 22.45 28.13
CA ILE A 148 10.93 21.51 28.69
C ILE A 148 11.36 20.60 27.55
N LYS A 149 12.68 20.44 27.36
CA LYS A 149 13.28 19.50 26.45
C LYS A 149 13.44 18.15 27.14
N LEU A 150 12.91 17.11 26.51
CA LEU A 150 13.03 15.74 26.97
C LEU A 150 13.88 14.97 25.94
N ASP A 151 14.95 14.35 26.41
CA ASP A 151 15.78 13.49 25.57
C ASP A 151 15.05 12.16 25.28
N LEU A 152 15.06 11.74 24.04
CA LEU A 152 14.51 10.46 23.56
C LEU A 152 15.65 9.46 23.31
N PRO A 153 15.43 8.17 23.49
CA PRO A 153 16.37 7.18 23.00
C PRO A 153 16.46 7.26 21.46
N PRO A 154 17.62 6.98 20.86
CA PRO A 154 17.73 6.87 19.40
C PRO A 154 16.73 5.85 18.88
N PHE A 155 15.93 6.24 17.89
CA PHE A 155 14.88 5.41 17.28
C PHE A 155 14.88 5.58 15.76
N THR A 156 14.18 4.69 15.07
CA THR A 156 13.94 4.79 13.64
C THR A 156 12.49 5.18 13.37
N LEU A 157 12.26 6.32 12.72
CA LEU A 157 10.96 6.64 12.16
C LEU A 157 10.83 6.00 10.77
N ILE A 158 9.77 5.22 10.56
CA ILE A 158 9.38 4.73 9.23
C ILE A 158 8.05 5.38 8.87
N GLY A 159 8.08 6.30 7.91
CA GLY A 159 6.89 6.90 7.33
C GLY A 159 6.42 6.16 6.09
N ALA A 160 5.12 5.87 5.99
CA ALA A 160 4.52 5.31 4.78
C ALA A 160 3.50 6.26 4.17
N THR A 161 3.46 6.37 2.84
CA THR A 161 2.49 7.21 2.14
C THR A 161 2.16 6.69 0.75
N THR A 162 0.94 6.94 0.30
CA THR A 162 0.55 6.78 -1.12
C THR A 162 0.90 8.03 -1.93
N ARG A 163 1.02 9.19 -1.29
CA ARG A 163 1.14 10.53 -1.88
C ARG A 163 2.43 11.24 -1.42
N ALA A 164 3.59 10.78 -1.89
CA ALA A 164 4.88 11.40 -1.52
C ALA A 164 4.95 12.91 -1.82
N GLY A 165 4.27 13.36 -2.87
CA GLY A 165 4.21 14.77 -3.23
C GLY A 165 3.37 15.64 -2.28
N SER A 166 2.57 15.03 -1.39
CA SER A 166 1.77 15.74 -0.38
C SER A 166 2.52 15.96 0.94
N LEU A 167 3.72 15.37 1.08
CA LEU A 167 4.57 15.64 2.24
C LEU A 167 5.18 17.04 2.14
N THR A 168 5.26 17.71 3.29
CA THR A 168 6.02 18.96 3.38
C THR A 168 7.50 18.72 3.09
N SER A 169 8.17 19.67 2.44
CA SER A 169 9.61 19.54 2.17
C SER A 169 10.43 19.36 3.45
N PRO A 170 10.16 20.11 4.56
CA PRO A 170 10.89 19.92 5.80
C PRO A 170 10.79 18.50 6.38
N LEU A 171 9.62 17.88 6.32
CA LEU A 171 9.45 16.50 6.79
C LEU A 171 10.17 15.51 5.87
N ARG A 172 10.02 15.66 4.56
CA ARG A 172 10.62 14.75 3.59
C ARG A 172 12.14 14.75 3.64
N ASP A 173 12.76 15.93 3.81
CA ASP A 173 14.22 16.09 3.78
C ASP A 173 14.91 15.48 5.03
N ARG A 174 14.13 15.14 6.07
CA ARG A 174 14.62 14.46 7.29
C ARG A 174 14.69 12.93 7.16
N PHE A 175 14.16 12.37 6.11
CA PHE A 175 14.31 10.95 5.84
C PHE A 175 15.64 10.68 5.10
N GLY A 176 16.57 10.02 5.81
CA GLY A 176 17.87 9.62 5.23
C GLY A 176 17.76 8.50 4.19
N ILE A 177 16.71 7.68 4.30
CA ILE A 177 16.44 6.57 3.37
C ILE A 177 15.06 6.79 2.75
N VAL A 178 14.98 6.73 1.41
CA VAL A 178 13.72 6.89 0.67
C VAL A 178 13.55 5.69 -0.26
N GLN A 179 12.46 4.94 -0.08
CA GLN A 179 12.16 3.75 -0.86
C GLN A 179 10.83 3.90 -1.60
N ARG A 180 10.86 3.75 -2.91
CA ARG A 180 9.68 3.70 -3.75
C ARG A 180 9.32 2.24 -4.04
N LEU A 181 8.10 1.84 -3.69
CA LEU A 181 7.57 0.54 -4.08
C LEU A 181 6.84 0.66 -5.43
N GLU A 182 7.09 -0.29 -6.29
CA GLU A 182 6.48 -0.38 -7.61
C GLU A 182 5.52 -1.58 -7.68
N PHE A 183 4.66 -1.59 -8.71
CA PHE A 183 3.83 -2.75 -8.95
C PHE A 183 4.70 -3.98 -9.27
N TYR A 184 4.26 -5.13 -8.77
CA TYR A 184 4.97 -6.38 -8.92
C TYR A 184 4.75 -6.98 -10.31
N SER A 185 5.73 -7.72 -10.80
CA SER A 185 5.58 -8.54 -11.99
C SER A 185 4.62 -9.70 -11.74
N VAL A 186 4.12 -10.32 -12.79
CA VAL A 186 3.26 -11.51 -12.67
C VAL A 186 4.05 -12.67 -12.06
N GLU A 187 5.33 -12.79 -12.36
CA GLU A 187 6.24 -13.81 -11.85
C GLU A 187 6.44 -13.66 -10.34
N ASP A 188 6.69 -12.44 -9.86
CA ASP A 188 6.82 -12.14 -8.45
C ASP A 188 5.50 -12.44 -7.70
N LEU A 189 4.36 -12.02 -8.27
CA LEU A 189 3.05 -12.30 -7.69
C LEU A 189 2.72 -13.80 -7.69
N THR A 190 3.11 -14.56 -8.71
CA THR A 190 2.97 -16.01 -8.74
C THR A 190 3.73 -16.64 -7.56
N SER A 191 4.97 -16.20 -7.34
CA SER A 191 5.78 -16.66 -6.21
C SER A 191 5.15 -16.30 -4.86
N ILE A 192 4.57 -15.09 -4.74
CA ILE A 192 3.86 -14.65 -3.54
C ILE A 192 2.60 -15.49 -3.31
N VAL A 193 1.81 -15.77 -4.33
CA VAL A 193 0.59 -16.59 -4.25
C VAL A 193 0.94 -18.02 -3.82
N THR A 194 1.96 -18.64 -4.45
CA THR A 194 2.44 -19.99 -4.10
C THR A 194 2.91 -20.05 -2.65
N ARG A 195 3.70 -19.07 -2.21
CA ARG A 195 4.15 -19.00 -0.82
C ARG A 195 2.96 -18.82 0.14
N SER A 196 2.02 -17.94 -0.19
CA SER A 196 0.83 -17.71 0.64
C SER A 196 -0.04 -18.96 0.75
N ALA A 197 -0.22 -19.69 -0.35
CA ALA A 197 -0.93 -20.96 -0.36
C ALA A 197 -0.24 -21.99 0.54
N SER A 198 1.09 -22.10 0.47
CA SER A 198 1.87 -22.98 1.34
C SER A 198 1.72 -22.63 2.83
N CYS A 199 1.76 -21.31 3.17
CA CYS A 199 1.53 -20.86 4.55
C CYS A 199 0.13 -21.16 5.07
N LEU A 200 -0.87 -21.27 4.17
CA LEU A 200 -2.25 -21.58 4.48
C LEU A 200 -2.58 -23.08 4.34
N ASN A 201 -1.59 -23.92 4.02
CA ASN A 201 -1.74 -25.35 3.74
C ASN A 201 -2.78 -25.63 2.62
N LEU A 202 -2.79 -24.82 1.57
CA LEU A 202 -3.67 -24.99 0.43
C LEU A 202 -3.01 -25.84 -0.66
N GLU A 203 -3.78 -26.72 -1.28
CA GLU A 203 -3.36 -27.46 -2.47
C GLU A 203 -3.61 -26.62 -3.71
N LEU A 204 -2.53 -26.08 -4.30
CA LEU A 204 -2.57 -25.11 -5.39
C LEU A 204 -1.71 -25.57 -6.56
N GLU A 205 -2.30 -25.66 -7.75
CA GLU A 205 -1.55 -25.91 -8.99
C GLU A 205 -0.77 -24.66 -9.43
N ASP A 206 0.42 -24.82 -10.02
CA ASP A 206 1.24 -23.71 -10.54
C ASP A 206 0.50 -22.82 -11.53
N LYS A 207 -0.31 -23.45 -12.42
CA LYS A 207 -1.13 -22.72 -13.37
C LYS A 207 -2.24 -21.90 -12.70
N ALA A 208 -2.79 -22.37 -11.59
CA ALA A 208 -3.77 -21.62 -10.82
C ALA A 208 -3.11 -20.43 -10.11
N ALA A 209 -1.90 -20.62 -9.56
CA ALA A 209 -1.12 -19.52 -9.00
C ALA A 209 -0.89 -18.41 -10.02
N PHE A 210 -0.50 -18.77 -11.24
CA PHE A 210 -0.32 -17.82 -12.35
C PHE A 210 -1.63 -17.10 -12.72
N GLU A 211 -2.77 -17.82 -12.78
CA GLU A 211 -4.08 -17.20 -13.06
C GLU A 211 -4.48 -16.16 -12.02
N VAL A 212 -4.28 -16.46 -10.73
CA VAL A 212 -4.52 -15.51 -9.65
C VAL A 212 -3.57 -14.31 -9.76
N ALA A 213 -2.27 -14.56 -9.98
CA ALA A 213 -1.23 -13.54 -10.05
C ALA A 213 -1.48 -12.54 -11.19
N ARG A 214 -1.75 -13.01 -12.40
CA ARG A 214 -1.94 -12.13 -13.57
C ARG A 214 -3.16 -11.20 -13.45
N ARG A 215 -4.16 -11.60 -12.66
CA ARG A 215 -5.37 -10.79 -12.41
C ARG A 215 -5.28 -9.96 -11.12
N SER A 216 -4.13 -9.94 -10.46
CA SER A 216 -3.94 -9.27 -9.15
C SER A 216 -3.49 -7.80 -9.25
N ARG A 217 -3.55 -7.20 -10.43
CA ARG A 217 -3.25 -5.77 -10.64
C ARG A 217 -1.88 -5.34 -10.08
N GLY A 218 -0.88 -6.18 -10.17
CA GLY A 218 0.47 -5.87 -9.70
C GLY A 218 0.59 -5.72 -8.18
N THR A 219 -0.42 -6.12 -7.37
CA THR A 219 -0.39 -5.89 -5.91
C THR A 219 -0.54 -7.17 -5.09
N PRO A 220 0.38 -7.42 -4.13
CA PRO A 220 0.30 -8.57 -3.22
C PRO A 220 -1.00 -8.65 -2.41
N ARG A 221 -1.56 -7.50 -2.00
CA ARG A 221 -2.82 -7.46 -1.24
C ARG A 221 -3.98 -8.05 -2.06
N ILE A 222 -4.10 -7.66 -3.33
CA ILE A 222 -5.14 -8.19 -4.22
C ILE A 222 -4.88 -9.67 -4.49
N ALA A 223 -3.63 -10.06 -4.77
CA ALA A 223 -3.25 -11.46 -4.99
C ALA A 223 -3.70 -12.37 -3.84
N ASN A 224 -3.40 -11.98 -2.60
CA ASN A 224 -3.80 -12.73 -1.43
C ASN A 224 -5.32 -12.75 -1.21
N ARG A 225 -6.02 -11.65 -1.52
CA ARG A 225 -7.50 -11.63 -1.46
C ARG A 225 -8.13 -12.55 -2.49
N LEU A 226 -7.65 -12.48 -3.73
CA LEU A 226 -8.14 -13.37 -4.79
C LEU A 226 -7.85 -14.83 -4.45
N LEU A 227 -6.65 -15.16 -3.96
CA LEU A 227 -6.31 -16.52 -3.52
C LEU A 227 -7.32 -17.04 -2.47
N ARG A 228 -7.68 -16.24 -1.47
CA ARG A 228 -8.68 -16.63 -0.47
C ARG A 228 -10.05 -16.89 -1.08
N ARG A 229 -10.51 -16.04 -1.98
CA ARG A 229 -11.81 -16.23 -2.65
C ARG A 229 -11.81 -17.46 -3.55
N VAL A 230 -10.71 -17.69 -4.26
CA VAL A 230 -10.52 -18.89 -5.08
C VAL A 230 -10.50 -20.15 -4.19
N ARG A 231 -9.86 -20.10 -3.01
CA ARG A 231 -9.92 -21.17 -2.01
C ARG A 231 -11.37 -21.46 -1.59
N ASP A 232 -12.12 -20.42 -1.18
CA ASP A 232 -13.52 -20.60 -0.74
C ASP A 232 -14.35 -21.27 -1.83
N PHE A 233 -14.07 -20.96 -3.09
CA PHE A 233 -14.71 -21.61 -4.24
C PHE A 233 -14.26 -23.06 -4.42
N ALA A 234 -12.97 -23.36 -4.28
CA ALA A 234 -12.39 -24.70 -4.38
C ALA A 234 -12.92 -25.63 -3.28
N ASP A 235 -13.02 -25.13 -2.05
CA ASP A 235 -13.57 -25.88 -0.90
C ASP A 235 -14.99 -26.38 -1.16
N VAL A 236 -15.80 -25.61 -1.92
CA VAL A 236 -17.20 -25.97 -2.22
C VAL A 236 -17.35 -26.77 -3.49
N ARG A 237 -16.47 -26.60 -4.48
CA ARG A 237 -16.63 -27.12 -5.84
C ARG A 237 -15.63 -28.19 -6.25
N ASN A 238 -14.51 -28.33 -5.53
CA ASN A 238 -13.39 -29.20 -5.94
C ASN A 238 -12.58 -29.76 -4.76
N ASP A 239 -13.25 -30.13 -3.67
CA ASP A 239 -12.64 -30.78 -2.49
C ASP A 239 -11.37 -30.06 -1.97
N GLY A 240 -11.34 -28.73 -2.09
CA GLY A 240 -10.24 -27.89 -1.63
C GLY A 240 -9.04 -27.77 -2.57
N ILE A 241 -9.03 -28.46 -3.70
CA ILE A 241 -7.94 -28.42 -4.68
C ILE A 241 -8.14 -27.20 -5.60
N ILE A 242 -7.15 -26.29 -5.62
CA ILE A 242 -7.18 -25.10 -6.47
C ILE A 242 -6.49 -25.42 -7.81
N SER A 243 -7.25 -25.91 -8.77
CA SER A 243 -6.80 -26.10 -10.14
C SER A 243 -6.93 -24.83 -10.99
N ALA A 244 -6.26 -24.79 -12.14
CA ALA A 244 -6.34 -23.66 -13.07
C ALA A 244 -7.78 -23.35 -13.53
N ASP A 245 -8.60 -24.38 -13.75
CA ASP A 245 -9.98 -24.20 -14.18
C ASP A 245 -10.88 -23.68 -13.06
N ILE A 246 -10.67 -24.16 -11.83
CA ILE A 246 -11.33 -23.65 -10.63
C ILE A 246 -10.97 -22.17 -10.40
N ALA A 247 -9.69 -21.83 -10.53
CA ALA A 247 -9.25 -20.43 -10.40
C ALA A 247 -9.94 -19.52 -11.43
N LYS A 248 -10.01 -19.94 -12.71
CA LYS A 248 -10.70 -19.17 -13.76
C LYS A 248 -12.19 -19.00 -13.47
N GLN A 249 -12.87 -20.07 -13.07
CA GLN A 249 -14.30 -20.03 -12.76
C GLN A 249 -14.57 -19.10 -11.56
N ALA A 250 -13.79 -19.22 -10.48
CA ALA A 250 -13.91 -18.37 -9.32
C ALA A 250 -13.67 -16.89 -9.66
N LEU A 251 -12.61 -16.58 -10.40
CA LEU A 251 -12.29 -15.20 -10.81
C LEU A 251 -13.35 -14.59 -11.72
N SER A 252 -13.93 -15.39 -12.62
CA SER A 252 -15.07 -14.96 -13.45
C SER A 252 -16.32 -14.71 -12.61
N MET A 253 -16.60 -15.55 -11.61
CA MET A 253 -17.73 -15.34 -10.68
C MET A 253 -17.53 -14.07 -9.81
N LEU A 254 -16.29 -13.71 -9.52
CA LEU A 254 -15.93 -12.48 -8.81
C LEU A 254 -15.91 -11.24 -9.73
N ASP A 255 -16.31 -11.41 -10.98
CA ASP A 255 -16.36 -10.33 -11.98
C ASP A 255 -14.97 -9.68 -12.24
N VAL A 256 -13.89 -10.47 -12.11
CA VAL A 256 -12.52 -10.07 -12.44
C VAL A 256 -12.18 -10.59 -13.84
N ASP A 257 -11.94 -9.68 -14.77
CA ASP A 257 -11.65 -10.03 -16.15
C ASP A 257 -10.19 -10.50 -16.38
N ASP A 258 -9.85 -10.80 -17.63
CA ASP A 258 -8.52 -11.29 -17.99
C ASP A 258 -7.39 -10.27 -17.80
N ALA A 259 -7.68 -8.97 -17.76
CA ALA A 259 -6.73 -7.91 -17.42
C ALA A 259 -6.64 -7.63 -15.92
N GLY A 260 -7.44 -8.33 -15.13
CA GLY A 260 -7.54 -8.10 -13.68
C GLY A 260 -8.44 -6.92 -13.32
N PHE A 261 -9.26 -6.42 -14.24
CA PHE A 261 -10.19 -5.33 -13.97
C PHE A 261 -11.44 -5.87 -13.28
N ASP A 262 -11.82 -5.20 -12.21
CA ASP A 262 -13.09 -5.43 -11.55
C ASP A 262 -14.21 -4.50 -12.10
N TYR A 263 -15.35 -4.55 -11.47
CA TYR A 263 -16.50 -3.72 -11.84
C TYR A 263 -16.17 -2.22 -11.84
N LEU A 264 -15.39 -1.71 -10.87
CA LEU A 264 -15.10 -0.28 -10.78
C LEU A 264 -14.12 0.19 -11.84
N ASP A 265 -13.11 -0.61 -12.17
CA ASP A 265 -12.17 -0.32 -13.26
C ASP A 265 -12.91 -0.20 -14.59
N ARG A 266 -13.74 -1.22 -14.89
CA ARG A 266 -14.53 -1.22 -16.11
C ARG A 266 -15.53 -0.06 -16.15
N LYS A 267 -16.21 0.22 -15.03
CA LYS A 267 -17.13 1.35 -14.91
C LYS A 267 -16.43 2.69 -15.18
N LEU A 268 -15.22 2.88 -14.64
CA LEU A 268 -14.42 4.08 -14.88
C LEU A 268 -14.03 4.21 -16.35
N LEU A 269 -13.44 3.15 -16.93
CA LEU A 269 -12.99 3.17 -18.31
C LEU A 269 -14.16 3.35 -19.30
N THR A 270 -15.26 2.64 -19.06
CA THR A 270 -16.51 2.78 -19.85
C THR A 270 -17.09 4.19 -19.75
N ALA A 271 -17.09 4.78 -18.54
CA ALA A 271 -17.55 6.15 -18.38
C ALA A 271 -16.72 7.15 -19.20
N VAL A 272 -15.39 7.00 -19.21
CA VAL A 272 -14.51 7.85 -20.03
C VAL A 272 -14.83 7.69 -21.52
N ILE A 273 -15.04 6.46 -22.00
CA ILE A 273 -15.32 6.21 -23.41
C ILE A 273 -16.72 6.71 -23.80
N GLU A 274 -17.77 6.30 -23.09
CA GLU A 274 -19.15 6.46 -23.54
C GLU A 274 -19.79 7.78 -23.13
N ARG A 275 -19.41 8.31 -21.94
CA ARG A 275 -20.01 9.55 -21.42
C ARG A 275 -19.20 10.80 -21.71
N PHE A 276 -17.91 10.63 -22.01
CA PHE A 276 -16.98 11.74 -22.24
C PHE A 276 -16.19 11.60 -23.54
N ASP A 277 -16.69 10.81 -24.49
CA ASP A 277 -16.12 10.64 -25.85
C ASP A 277 -14.62 10.28 -25.85
N GLY A 278 -14.19 9.48 -24.86
CA GLY A 278 -12.79 9.10 -24.68
C GLY A 278 -11.93 10.11 -23.91
N GLY A 279 -12.49 11.22 -23.54
CA GLY A 279 -11.84 12.31 -22.79
C GLY A 279 -11.31 13.46 -23.67
N PRO A 280 -10.66 14.47 -23.08
CA PRO A 280 -10.22 14.57 -21.69
C PRO A 280 -11.34 14.90 -20.70
N VAL A 281 -11.42 14.22 -19.59
CA VAL A 281 -12.41 14.44 -18.52
C VAL A 281 -11.74 14.79 -17.19
N GLY A 282 -12.24 15.79 -16.49
CA GLY A 282 -11.78 16.17 -15.15
C GLY A 282 -12.16 15.14 -14.09
N LEU A 283 -11.35 15.05 -13.02
CA LEU A 283 -11.53 14.07 -11.94
C LEU A 283 -12.90 14.19 -11.27
N ASP A 284 -13.38 15.43 -11.02
CA ASP A 284 -14.67 15.67 -10.35
C ASP A 284 -15.86 15.15 -11.18
N ASN A 285 -15.82 15.40 -12.49
CA ASN A 285 -16.86 14.91 -13.40
C ASN A 285 -16.86 13.39 -13.49
N LEU A 286 -15.66 12.79 -13.49
CA LEU A 286 -15.51 11.34 -13.52
C LEU A 286 -16.00 10.71 -12.21
N ALA A 287 -15.64 11.27 -11.05
CA ALA A 287 -16.10 10.86 -9.74
C ALA A 287 -17.63 10.89 -9.64
N ALA A 288 -18.25 12.00 -10.05
CA ALA A 288 -19.71 12.13 -10.09
C ALA A 288 -20.35 11.13 -11.06
N ALA A 289 -19.74 10.89 -12.23
CA ALA A 289 -20.28 9.98 -13.25
C ALA A 289 -20.29 8.51 -12.79
N ILE A 290 -19.30 8.10 -12.01
CA ILE A 290 -19.20 6.72 -11.52
C ILE A 290 -19.71 6.54 -10.07
N GLY A 291 -20.04 7.65 -9.37
CA GLY A 291 -20.53 7.61 -8.00
C GLY A 291 -19.47 7.17 -6.99
N GLU A 292 -18.23 7.60 -7.20
CA GLU A 292 -17.08 7.30 -6.34
C GLU A 292 -16.41 8.58 -5.83
N GLU A 293 -15.65 8.46 -4.73
CA GLU A 293 -14.84 9.56 -4.23
C GLU A 293 -13.62 9.79 -5.12
N ARG A 294 -13.17 11.05 -5.21
CA ARG A 294 -11.98 11.44 -5.97
C ARG A 294 -10.74 10.65 -5.54
N ASP A 295 -10.55 10.52 -4.23
CA ASP A 295 -9.40 9.82 -3.65
C ASP A 295 -9.38 8.34 -4.04
N THR A 296 -10.55 7.69 -4.14
CA THR A 296 -10.65 6.31 -4.62
C THR A 296 -10.17 6.20 -6.07
N ILE A 297 -10.56 7.15 -6.92
CA ILE A 297 -10.11 7.14 -8.31
C ILE A 297 -8.61 7.39 -8.39
N GLU A 298 -8.12 8.44 -7.73
CA GLU A 298 -6.74 8.91 -7.86
C GLU A 298 -5.72 7.97 -7.19
N ASP A 299 -6.06 7.38 -6.05
CA ASP A 299 -5.12 6.56 -5.28
C ASP A 299 -5.23 5.06 -5.58
N VAL A 300 -6.42 4.58 -5.99
CA VAL A 300 -6.69 3.13 -6.10
C VAL A 300 -6.86 2.68 -7.55
N LEU A 301 -7.66 3.40 -8.36
CA LEU A 301 -7.99 2.96 -9.72
C LEU A 301 -6.96 3.43 -10.75
N GLU A 302 -6.70 4.74 -10.81
CA GLU A 302 -5.83 5.35 -11.83
C GLU A 302 -4.40 4.81 -11.85
N PRO A 303 -3.68 4.59 -10.72
CA PRO A 303 -2.26 4.24 -10.78
C PRO A 303 -1.98 3.00 -11.59
N TYR A 304 -2.80 1.96 -11.43
CA TYR A 304 -2.67 0.73 -12.19
C TYR A 304 -3.08 0.91 -13.66
N LEU A 305 -4.22 1.57 -13.91
CA LEU A 305 -4.73 1.80 -15.26
C LEU A 305 -3.78 2.66 -16.11
N ILE A 306 -3.14 3.65 -15.49
CA ILE A 306 -2.14 4.51 -16.15
C ILE A 306 -0.88 3.71 -16.45
N GLN A 307 -0.36 2.94 -15.50
CA GLN A 307 0.85 2.15 -15.70
C GLN A 307 0.67 1.08 -16.77
N GLN A 308 -0.50 0.44 -16.83
CA GLN A 308 -0.83 -0.54 -17.85
C GLN A 308 -1.19 0.10 -19.20
N GLY A 309 -1.21 1.43 -19.28
CA GLY A 309 -1.45 2.17 -20.51
C GLY A 309 -2.90 2.22 -20.95
N PHE A 310 -3.86 1.89 -20.08
CA PHE A 310 -5.30 1.99 -20.38
C PHE A 310 -5.82 3.41 -20.23
N LEU A 311 -5.29 4.16 -19.29
CA LEU A 311 -5.68 5.54 -19.01
C LEU A 311 -4.47 6.47 -19.13
N GLN A 312 -4.66 7.67 -19.66
CA GLN A 312 -3.65 8.70 -19.72
C GLN A 312 -4.10 9.93 -18.94
N ARG A 313 -3.21 10.46 -18.09
CA ARG A 313 -3.42 11.72 -17.36
C ARG A 313 -2.78 12.87 -18.12
N THR A 314 -3.55 13.89 -18.43
CA THR A 314 -3.11 15.11 -19.10
C THR A 314 -3.47 16.35 -18.28
N PRO A 315 -2.92 17.54 -18.57
CA PRO A 315 -3.33 18.78 -17.90
C PRO A 315 -4.83 19.09 -18.03
N ARG A 316 -5.50 18.59 -19.08
CA ARG A 316 -6.94 18.79 -19.29
C ARG A 316 -7.80 17.73 -18.61
N GLY A 317 -7.23 16.61 -18.18
CA GLY A 317 -7.97 15.52 -17.58
C GLY A 317 -7.51 14.13 -18.04
N ARG A 318 -8.38 13.13 -17.84
CA ARG A 318 -8.15 11.73 -18.14
C ARG A 318 -8.63 11.38 -19.53
N ILE A 319 -7.84 10.59 -20.25
CA ILE A 319 -8.12 10.15 -21.62
C ILE A 319 -8.00 8.64 -21.71
N ALA A 320 -8.98 7.97 -22.33
CA ALA A 320 -8.90 6.57 -22.68
C ALA A 320 -7.94 6.34 -23.86
N THR A 321 -7.05 5.38 -23.73
CA THR A 321 -6.08 5.05 -24.78
C THR A 321 -6.66 4.10 -25.82
N SER A 322 -5.95 3.89 -26.93
CA SER A 322 -6.35 2.87 -27.91
C SER A 322 -6.37 1.46 -27.34
N LEU A 323 -5.60 1.18 -26.27
CA LEU A 323 -5.62 -0.08 -25.56
C LEU A 323 -6.95 -0.32 -24.87
N THR A 324 -7.52 0.73 -24.26
CA THR A 324 -8.83 0.69 -23.61
C THR A 324 -9.94 0.36 -24.59
N TYR A 325 -9.98 1.04 -25.75
CA TYR A 325 -10.96 0.73 -26.79
C TYR A 325 -10.86 -0.73 -27.26
N ARG A 326 -9.64 -1.23 -27.50
CA ARG A 326 -9.42 -2.64 -27.89
C ARG A 326 -9.88 -3.63 -26.84
N HIS A 327 -9.66 -3.32 -25.55
CA HIS A 327 -10.10 -4.17 -24.43
C HIS A 327 -11.62 -4.36 -24.41
N PHE A 328 -12.37 -3.31 -24.71
CA PHE A 328 -13.84 -3.36 -24.81
C PHE A 328 -14.37 -3.75 -26.20
N GLY A 329 -13.49 -4.14 -27.15
CA GLY A 329 -13.89 -4.47 -28.51
C GLY A 329 -14.41 -3.29 -29.33
N LEU A 330 -14.07 -2.05 -28.93
CA LEU A 330 -14.49 -0.81 -29.57
C LEU A 330 -13.39 -0.27 -30.49
N GLN A 331 -13.78 0.46 -31.51
CA GLN A 331 -12.84 1.24 -32.33
C GLN A 331 -12.68 2.65 -31.73
N LYS A 332 -11.43 3.11 -31.58
CA LYS A 332 -11.19 4.50 -31.19
C LYS A 332 -11.67 5.40 -32.33
N PRO A 333 -12.49 6.43 -32.04
CA PRO A 333 -12.86 7.44 -33.04
C PRO A 333 -11.60 8.03 -33.69
N SER A 334 -11.61 8.13 -35.02
CA SER A 334 -10.57 8.87 -35.76
C SER A 334 -10.64 10.35 -35.37
N GLU A 335 -9.51 10.94 -35.02
CA GLU A 335 -9.38 12.38 -34.78
C GLU A 335 -9.74 13.20 -36.00
#